data_05aa7155e769d5360345c59419823c5e
#
_entry.id   05aa7155e769d5360345c59419823c5e
#
_cell.length_a   1.000
_cell.length_b   1.000
_cell.length_c   1.000
_cell.angle_alpha   90.00
_cell.angle_beta   90.00
_cell.angle_gamma   90.00
#
_symmetry.space_group_name_H-M   'P 1'
#
loop_
_entity.id
_entity.type
_entity.pdbx_description
1 polymer ?
#
loop_
_entity_poly.entity_id
_entity_poly.type
_entity_poly.pdbx_seq_one_letter_code
_entity_poly.pdbx_strand_id
1 'polypeptide(L)'
;METDGAFIKSIEPADGAAFGSGGYPWSLPAVAALADGLELDPGVTFLVGENGSGKSTLIEAFAVAAGLNPEGGSRNFQFSTRDSHSALSASLKLNRSLRRPRTDFFLRAESFFTTATYLESLRPTEPGERGGDPLAAYGGRSLHEQSHGQSFLALMMNRFGADGLYFLDEPEAALSAQNCFTCVRRMHQLVADGSQFVVATHSPILLAYPGATIYECGEDGLARVDYDDAEPVRLTRGFLAAPERYLRMLLED
;
A
#
# COMPACT_ATOMS: atom_id res chain seq x y z
N MET A 1 -2.84 0.36 -24.06
CA MET A 1 -3.30 1.43 -23.12
C MET A 1 -2.09 2.30 -22.83
N GLU A 2 -2.14 3.57 -23.16
CA GLU A 2 -0.99 4.49 -23.00
C GLU A 2 -0.73 4.70 -21.50
N THR A 3 0.41 4.19 -21.02
CA THR A 3 0.90 4.35 -19.63
C THR A 3 1.53 5.74 -19.40
N ASP A 4 1.10 6.74 -20.16
CA ASP A 4 1.75 8.06 -20.18
C ASP A 4 1.55 8.88 -18.89
N GLY A 5 0.68 8.43 -17.99
CA GLY A 5 0.41 9.05 -16.68
C GLY A 5 1.20 8.47 -15.51
N ALA A 6 1.77 7.27 -15.61
CA ALA A 6 2.41 6.57 -14.50
C ALA A 6 3.76 7.19 -14.11
N PHE A 7 4.12 7.17 -12.80
CA PHE A 7 5.50 7.41 -12.35
C PHE A 7 6.35 6.15 -12.47
N ILE A 8 5.77 5.00 -12.14
CA ILE A 8 6.35 3.66 -12.30
C ILE A 8 5.44 2.89 -13.24
N LYS A 9 5.99 2.43 -14.37
CA LYS A 9 5.25 1.67 -15.40
C LYS A 9 5.24 0.18 -15.11
N SER A 10 6.41 -0.35 -14.71
CA SER A 10 6.59 -1.76 -14.37
C SER A 10 7.67 -1.93 -13.31
N ILE A 11 7.65 -3.09 -12.70
CA ILE A 11 8.66 -3.58 -11.77
C ILE A 11 9.25 -4.84 -12.41
N GLU A 12 10.55 -4.87 -12.59
CA GLU A 12 11.27 -5.92 -13.29
C GLU A 12 12.41 -6.48 -12.42
N PRO A 13 12.87 -7.70 -12.66
CA PRO A 13 14.09 -8.20 -12.04
C PRO A 13 15.28 -7.27 -12.36
N ALA A 14 16.12 -6.99 -11.36
CA ALA A 14 17.43 -6.40 -11.61
C ALA A 14 18.35 -7.41 -12.28
N ASP A 15 19.38 -6.91 -12.98
CA ASP A 15 20.32 -7.77 -13.69
C ASP A 15 21.01 -8.74 -12.72
N GLY A 16 20.91 -10.04 -13.00
CA GLY A 16 21.49 -11.10 -12.16
C GLY A 16 20.65 -11.48 -10.92
N ALA A 17 19.48 -10.90 -10.73
CA ALA A 17 18.57 -11.32 -9.65
C ALA A 17 18.02 -12.72 -9.91
N ALA A 18 18.03 -13.57 -8.87
CA ALA A 18 17.51 -14.94 -8.94
C ALA A 18 16.21 -15.04 -8.11
N PHE A 19 15.09 -15.05 -8.80
CA PHE A 19 13.77 -15.25 -8.20
C PHE A 19 13.42 -16.75 -8.15
N GLY A 20 12.60 -17.13 -7.15
CA GLY A 20 12.13 -18.52 -7.01
C GLY A 20 13.14 -19.51 -6.44
N SER A 21 14.35 -19.06 -6.07
CA SER A 21 15.39 -19.90 -5.49
C SER A 21 15.89 -19.33 -4.17
N GLY A 22 16.00 -20.17 -3.13
CA GLY A 22 16.49 -19.76 -1.81
C GLY A 22 15.41 -19.76 -0.74
N GLY A 23 15.72 -19.17 0.42
CA GLY A 23 14.78 -19.01 1.54
C GLY A 23 13.86 -17.80 1.37
N TYR A 24 13.17 -17.42 2.46
CA TYR A 24 12.36 -16.21 2.53
C TYR A 24 13.21 -14.95 2.20
N PRO A 25 12.68 -13.97 1.42
CA PRO A 25 11.33 -13.94 0.80
C PRO A 25 11.24 -14.60 -0.60
N TRP A 26 12.32 -15.12 -1.14
CA TRP A 26 12.43 -15.64 -2.51
C TRP A 26 11.59 -16.89 -2.77
N SER A 27 11.28 -17.64 -1.70
CA SER A 27 10.43 -18.84 -1.74
C SER A 27 8.93 -18.53 -1.80
N LEU A 28 8.52 -17.27 -1.62
CA LEU A 28 7.12 -16.87 -1.76
C LEU A 28 6.70 -16.92 -3.23
N PRO A 29 5.60 -17.60 -3.59
CA PRO A 29 5.16 -17.71 -4.98
C PRO A 29 4.96 -16.35 -5.65
N ALA A 30 4.34 -15.39 -4.93
CA ALA A 30 4.13 -14.02 -5.43
C ALA A 30 5.45 -13.27 -5.69
N VAL A 31 6.50 -13.54 -4.89
CA VAL A 31 7.83 -12.97 -5.12
C VAL A 31 8.51 -13.66 -6.31
N ALA A 32 8.41 -14.98 -6.40
CA ALA A 32 8.97 -15.74 -7.52
C ALA A 32 8.39 -15.30 -8.88
N ALA A 33 7.10 -14.96 -8.92
CA ALA A 33 6.41 -14.46 -10.10
C ALA A 33 6.94 -13.11 -10.62
N LEU A 34 7.67 -12.34 -9.81
CA LEU A 34 8.33 -11.12 -10.27
C LEU A 34 9.44 -11.39 -11.29
N ALA A 35 9.86 -12.64 -11.47
CA ALA A 35 10.78 -13.03 -12.55
C ALA A 35 10.27 -12.63 -13.95
N ASP A 36 8.96 -12.60 -14.13
CA ASP A 36 8.29 -12.22 -15.39
C ASP A 36 7.98 -10.71 -15.45
N GLY A 37 8.30 -9.96 -14.39
CA GLY A 37 7.93 -8.56 -14.25
C GLY A 37 6.48 -8.34 -13.85
N LEU A 38 6.17 -7.12 -13.43
CA LEU A 38 4.82 -6.70 -13.02
C LEU A 38 4.51 -5.30 -13.58
N GLU A 39 3.48 -5.18 -14.40
CA GLU A 39 3.00 -3.89 -14.90
C GLU A 39 2.15 -3.18 -13.84
N LEU A 40 2.33 -1.86 -13.70
CA LEU A 40 1.55 -1.03 -12.80
C LEU A 40 0.59 -0.12 -13.57
N ASP A 41 -0.63 -0.02 -13.08
CA ASP A 41 -1.61 0.93 -13.60
C ASP A 41 -1.18 2.38 -13.31
N PRO A 42 -1.38 3.32 -14.23
CA PRO A 42 -1.06 4.73 -13.99
C PRO A 42 -1.90 5.37 -12.87
N GLY A 43 -3.05 4.81 -12.53
CA GLY A 43 -3.91 5.24 -11.44
C GLY A 43 -3.76 4.37 -10.20
N VAL A 44 -4.37 3.17 -10.21
CA VAL A 44 -4.40 2.30 -9.03
C VAL A 44 -4.08 0.85 -9.39
N THR A 45 -3.09 0.28 -8.71
CA THR A 45 -2.81 -1.16 -8.74
C THR A 45 -3.07 -1.75 -7.36
N PHE A 46 -3.87 -2.80 -7.29
CA PHE A 46 -4.09 -3.57 -6.07
C PHE A 46 -3.31 -4.88 -6.06
N LEU A 47 -2.78 -5.21 -4.89
CA LEU A 47 -2.28 -6.54 -4.53
C LEU A 47 -3.27 -7.16 -3.54
N VAL A 48 -3.85 -8.31 -3.87
CA VAL A 48 -4.85 -9.01 -3.05
C VAL A 48 -4.42 -10.46 -2.84
N GLY A 49 -4.96 -11.14 -1.84
CA GLY A 49 -4.65 -12.54 -1.54
C GLY A 49 -4.69 -12.81 -0.04
N GLU A 50 -4.57 -14.05 0.39
CA GLU A 50 -4.61 -14.46 1.80
C GLU A 50 -3.46 -13.88 2.65
N ASN A 51 -3.59 -13.98 3.97
CA ASN A 51 -2.51 -13.64 4.89
C ASN A 51 -1.32 -14.58 4.65
N GLY A 52 -0.11 -13.99 4.58
CA GLY A 52 1.10 -14.74 4.26
C GLY A 52 1.38 -14.97 2.78
N SER A 53 0.50 -14.55 1.85
CA SER A 53 0.71 -14.69 0.39
C SER A 53 1.85 -13.82 -0.17
N GLY A 54 2.40 -12.90 0.64
CA GLY A 54 3.51 -12.05 0.24
C GLY A 54 3.16 -10.62 -0.16
N LYS A 55 1.88 -10.19 -0.06
CA LYS A 55 1.45 -8.81 -0.41
C LYS A 55 2.26 -7.72 0.28
N SER A 56 2.37 -7.79 1.62
CA SER A 56 3.12 -6.80 2.41
C SER A 56 4.62 -6.83 2.08
N THR A 57 5.17 -8.02 1.79
CA THR A 57 6.55 -8.17 1.34
C THR A 57 6.79 -7.50 -0.01
N LEU A 58 5.86 -7.66 -0.96
CA LEU A 58 5.93 -7.03 -2.28
C LEU A 58 5.81 -5.51 -2.19
N ILE A 59 4.77 -5.01 -1.52
CA ILE A 59 4.54 -3.56 -1.47
C ILE A 59 5.65 -2.82 -0.72
N GLU A 60 6.20 -3.43 0.33
CA GLU A 60 7.37 -2.92 1.04
C GLU A 60 8.58 -2.86 0.11
N ALA A 61 8.89 -3.96 -0.61
CA ALA A 61 10.01 -4.00 -1.54
C ALA A 61 9.85 -2.95 -2.65
N PHE A 62 8.65 -2.73 -3.17
CA PHE A 62 8.34 -1.71 -4.17
C PHE A 62 8.56 -0.30 -3.63
N ALA A 63 8.05 -0.02 -2.42
CA ALA A 63 8.21 1.26 -1.76
C ALA A 63 9.69 1.57 -1.49
N VAL A 64 10.46 0.60 -0.98
CA VAL A 64 11.90 0.75 -0.72
C VAL A 64 12.69 0.92 -2.03
N ALA A 65 12.39 0.16 -3.09
CA ALA A 65 12.97 0.35 -4.40
C ALA A 65 12.63 1.72 -5.01
N ALA A 66 11.46 2.29 -4.64
CA ALA A 66 11.09 3.66 -5.00
C ALA A 66 11.86 4.72 -4.20
N GLY A 67 12.58 4.35 -3.14
CA GLY A 67 13.39 5.21 -2.28
C GLY A 67 12.66 5.68 -1.02
N LEU A 68 11.60 4.98 -0.60
CA LEU A 68 10.86 5.26 0.63
C LEU A 68 11.41 4.43 1.80
N ASN A 69 11.10 4.87 3.04
CA ASN A 69 11.52 4.16 4.24
C ASN A 69 10.68 2.88 4.43
N PRO A 70 11.28 1.71 4.73
CA PRO A 70 10.56 0.45 4.95
C PRO A 70 9.57 0.50 6.11
N GLU A 71 9.83 1.33 7.13
CA GLU A 71 8.92 1.52 8.27
C GLU A 71 7.73 2.44 7.94
N GLY A 72 7.69 3.02 6.74
CA GLY A 72 6.67 3.96 6.30
C GLY A 72 7.14 5.42 6.35
N GLY A 73 6.32 6.31 5.82
CA GLY A 73 6.62 7.74 5.71
C GLY A 73 7.06 8.16 4.30
N SER A 74 7.57 9.37 4.16
CA SER A 74 8.14 9.90 2.94
C SER A 74 9.66 9.69 2.90
N ARG A 75 10.31 9.99 1.77
CA ARG A 75 11.78 9.90 1.61
C ARG A 75 12.61 10.64 2.66
N ASN A 76 12.04 11.63 3.30
CA ASN A 76 12.72 12.44 4.33
C ASN A 76 12.74 11.76 5.71
N PHE A 77 12.07 10.63 5.88
CA PHE A 77 12.08 9.85 7.11
C PHE A 77 13.29 8.93 7.14
N GLN A 78 14.25 9.23 8.01
CA GLN A 78 15.48 8.43 8.19
C GLN A 78 15.46 7.75 9.56
N PHE A 79 14.58 6.81 9.77
CA PHE A 79 14.66 5.90 10.90
C PHE A 79 14.51 4.47 10.41
N SER A 80 15.30 3.56 10.94
CA SER A 80 15.22 2.14 10.65
C SER A 80 15.35 1.38 11.96
N THR A 81 14.40 0.49 12.23
CA THR A 81 14.42 -0.38 13.42
C THR A 81 14.94 -1.78 13.11
N ARG A 82 15.08 -2.18 11.83
CA ARG A 82 15.56 -3.51 11.44
C ARG A 82 16.28 -3.52 10.08
N ASP A 83 17.36 -4.30 9.99
CA ASP A 83 18.20 -4.50 8.78
C ASP A 83 17.61 -5.52 7.77
N SER A 84 16.42 -6.07 7.98
CA SER A 84 15.91 -7.24 7.26
C SER A 84 15.20 -6.95 5.91
N HIS A 85 15.05 -5.68 5.54
CA HIS A 85 14.12 -5.29 4.45
C HIS A 85 14.75 -5.13 3.06
N SER A 86 16.08 -5.09 2.97
CA SER A 86 16.72 -4.57 1.75
C SER A 86 16.97 -5.58 0.63
N ALA A 87 16.99 -6.89 0.91
CA ALA A 87 17.46 -7.88 -0.08
C ALA A 87 16.55 -7.95 -1.33
N LEU A 88 15.22 -7.99 -1.12
CA LEU A 88 14.28 -8.05 -2.25
C LEU A 88 14.26 -6.74 -3.04
N SER A 89 14.20 -5.59 -2.36
CA SER A 89 14.17 -4.29 -3.02
C SER A 89 15.41 -4.02 -3.88
N ALA A 90 16.58 -4.50 -3.45
CA ALA A 90 17.81 -4.38 -4.22
C ALA A 90 17.84 -5.25 -5.50
N SER A 91 16.98 -6.26 -5.56
CA SER A 91 16.83 -7.15 -6.71
C SER A 91 15.73 -6.70 -7.68
N LEU A 92 15.13 -5.53 -7.45
CA LEU A 92 14.09 -4.96 -8.28
C LEU A 92 14.60 -3.75 -9.07
N LYS A 93 14.18 -3.67 -10.33
CA LYS A 93 14.38 -2.53 -11.21
C LYS A 93 13.02 -1.89 -11.50
N LEU A 94 12.86 -0.64 -11.12
CA LEU A 94 11.65 0.14 -11.42
C LEU A 94 11.78 0.79 -12.79
N ASN A 95 10.93 0.41 -13.73
CA ASN A 95 10.80 1.08 -15.01
C ASN A 95 9.98 2.37 -14.83
N ARG A 96 10.68 3.48 -14.71
CA ARG A 96 10.09 4.81 -14.42
C ARG A 96 9.79 5.56 -15.70
N SER A 97 8.76 6.40 -15.67
CA SER A 97 8.55 7.43 -16.69
C SER A 97 9.51 8.62 -16.49
N LEU A 98 9.42 9.61 -17.38
CA LEU A 98 10.13 10.88 -17.23
C LEU A 98 9.52 11.76 -16.12
N ARG A 99 8.27 11.51 -15.74
CA ARG A 99 7.61 12.22 -14.65
C ARG A 99 8.28 11.89 -13.30
N ARG A 100 8.27 12.88 -12.42
CA ARG A 100 8.73 12.71 -11.03
C ARG A 100 7.61 13.08 -10.09
N PRO A 101 7.32 12.26 -9.06
CA PRO A 101 6.31 12.60 -8.07
C PRO A 101 6.75 13.84 -7.28
N ARG A 102 5.82 14.76 -7.03
CA ARG A 102 6.01 15.93 -6.16
C ARG A 102 5.97 15.56 -4.69
N THR A 103 5.21 14.52 -4.38
CA THR A 103 5.08 13.97 -3.04
C THR A 103 5.02 12.45 -3.13
N ASP A 104 5.51 11.80 -2.11
CA ASP A 104 5.47 10.34 -2.00
C ASP A 104 5.24 9.93 -0.56
N PHE A 105 4.63 8.77 -0.37
CA PHE A 105 4.42 8.21 0.95
C PHE A 105 4.24 6.70 0.90
N PHE A 106 4.84 6.00 1.85
CA PHE A 106 4.53 4.62 2.15
C PHE A 106 3.77 4.57 3.47
N LEU A 107 2.59 4.02 3.47
CA LEU A 107 1.71 3.94 4.62
C LEU A 107 1.41 2.48 4.96
N ARG A 108 1.87 2.04 6.12
CA ARG A 108 1.59 0.72 6.68
C ARG A 108 0.69 0.89 7.89
N ALA A 109 -0.41 0.14 7.95
CA ALA A 109 -1.30 0.20 9.10
C ALA A 109 -0.58 -0.20 10.40
N GLU A 110 0.27 -1.23 10.35
CA GLU A 110 1.02 -1.73 11.50
C GLU A 110 2.01 -0.72 12.09
N SER A 111 2.73 0.02 11.25
CA SER A 111 3.77 0.99 11.69
C SER A 111 3.24 2.42 11.79
N PHE A 112 1.97 2.65 11.47
CA PHE A 112 1.37 4.00 11.49
C PHE A 112 1.52 4.69 12.85
N PHE A 113 1.31 3.96 13.96
CA PHE A 113 1.49 4.50 15.31
C PHE A 113 2.93 4.86 15.63
N THR A 114 3.88 4.03 15.21
CA THR A 114 5.30 4.31 15.38
C THR A 114 5.69 5.59 14.64
N THR A 115 5.21 5.73 13.41
CA THR A 115 5.40 6.94 12.59
C THR A 115 4.74 8.16 13.24
N ALA A 116 3.52 8.03 13.77
CA ALA A 116 2.82 9.09 14.48
C ALA A 116 3.57 9.53 15.75
N THR A 117 4.05 8.57 16.55
CA THR A 117 4.85 8.85 17.76
C THR A 117 6.16 9.57 17.41
N TYR A 118 6.83 9.11 16.36
CA TYR A 118 8.05 9.77 15.88
C TYR A 118 7.80 11.22 15.45
N LEU A 119 6.74 11.46 14.69
CA LEU A 119 6.35 12.82 14.28
C LEU A 119 6.06 13.73 15.47
N GLU A 120 5.39 13.21 16.49
CA GLU A 120 5.13 13.99 17.72
C GLU A 120 6.39 14.28 18.51
N SER A 121 7.37 13.35 18.51
CA SER A 121 8.66 13.59 19.17
C SER A 121 9.51 14.69 18.52
N LEU A 122 9.22 15.02 17.26
CA LEU A 122 9.88 16.10 16.51
C LEU A 122 9.26 17.48 16.76
N ARG A 123 8.19 17.58 17.57
CA ARG A 123 7.59 18.88 17.90
C ARG A 123 8.55 19.72 18.75
N PRO A 124 8.67 21.01 18.46
CA PRO A 124 9.40 21.92 19.32
C PRO A 124 8.86 21.87 20.74
N THR A 125 9.74 21.70 21.73
CA THR A 125 9.38 21.66 23.15
C THR A 125 9.31 23.05 23.76
N GLU A 126 9.94 24.07 23.13
CA GLU A 126 9.93 25.43 23.60
C GLU A 126 9.38 26.42 22.57
N PRO A 127 8.67 27.49 23.02
CA PRO A 127 8.21 28.56 22.15
C PRO A 127 9.40 29.32 21.54
N GLY A 128 9.61 29.25 20.24
CA GLY A 128 10.67 29.98 19.53
C GLY A 128 11.79 29.12 18.94
N GLU A 129 11.78 27.80 19.11
CA GLU A 129 12.64 26.90 18.38
C GLU A 129 12.36 27.01 16.87
N ARG A 130 13.45 27.09 16.08
CA ARG A 130 13.37 27.16 14.62
C ARG A 130 12.97 25.80 14.05
N GLY A 131 11.68 25.64 13.73
CA GLY A 131 11.11 24.47 13.07
C GLY A 131 9.59 24.63 13.03
N GLY A 132 8.94 24.44 11.89
CA GLY A 132 7.47 24.38 11.81
C GLY A 132 6.95 23.17 12.60
N ASP A 133 5.72 23.23 13.10
CA ASP A 133 5.07 22.06 13.72
C ASP A 133 5.03 20.90 12.70
N PRO A 134 5.73 19.77 12.94
CA PRO A 134 5.72 18.63 12.04
C PRO A 134 4.30 18.09 11.80
N LEU A 135 3.39 18.28 12.75
CA LEU A 135 1.99 17.88 12.64
C LEU A 135 1.13 18.83 11.79
N ALA A 136 1.63 20.01 11.42
CA ALA A 136 0.89 20.91 10.53
C ALA A 136 0.56 20.24 9.18
N ALA A 137 1.50 19.43 8.65
CA ALA A 137 1.30 18.62 7.45
C ALA A 137 0.31 17.43 7.64
N TYR A 138 -0.13 17.20 8.88
CA TYR A 138 -1.05 16.11 9.27
C TYR A 138 -2.34 16.65 9.92
N GLY A 139 -2.66 17.93 9.70
CA GLY A 139 -3.86 18.59 10.22
C GLY A 139 -3.67 19.28 11.58
N GLY A 140 -2.44 19.38 12.11
CA GLY A 140 -2.06 20.17 13.28
C GLY A 140 -2.53 19.61 14.63
N ARG A 141 -3.28 18.49 14.65
CA ARG A 141 -3.73 17.80 15.87
C ARG A 141 -2.84 16.61 16.16
N SER A 142 -2.67 16.28 17.45
CA SER A 142 -2.03 15.03 17.84
C SER A 142 -2.74 13.84 17.20
N LEU A 143 -1.96 12.98 16.53
CA LEU A 143 -2.48 11.77 15.93
C LEU A 143 -2.91 10.74 17.00
N HIS A 144 -2.37 10.85 18.22
CA HIS A 144 -2.75 10.01 19.36
C HIS A 144 -4.06 10.44 20.04
N GLU A 145 -4.49 11.69 19.85
CA GLU A 145 -5.76 12.18 20.38
C GLU A 145 -6.96 11.84 19.47
N GLN A 146 -6.73 11.20 18.34
CA GLN A 146 -7.74 10.80 17.37
C GLN A 146 -7.90 9.28 17.37
N SER A 147 -9.06 8.78 16.93
CA SER A 147 -9.18 7.35 16.65
C SER A 147 -8.25 6.96 15.50
N HIS A 148 -7.82 5.68 15.45
CA HIS A 148 -6.93 5.15 14.41
C HIS A 148 -7.39 5.54 13.00
N GLY A 149 -8.67 5.36 12.72
CA GLY A 149 -9.24 5.70 11.41
C GLY A 149 -9.27 7.20 11.12
N GLN A 150 -9.46 8.04 12.15
CA GLN A 150 -9.43 9.50 11.98
C GLN A 150 -8.02 9.99 11.69
N SER A 151 -7.02 9.48 12.41
CA SER A 151 -5.62 9.83 12.19
C SER A 151 -5.14 9.40 10.80
N PHE A 152 -5.53 8.19 10.36
CA PHE A 152 -5.23 7.68 9.02
C PHE A 152 -5.84 8.58 7.92
N LEU A 153 -7.12 8.91 8.04
CA LEU A 153 -7.78 9.81 7.08
C LEU A 153 -7.19 11.23 7.14
N ALA A 154 -6.87 11.74 8.33
CA ALA A 154 -6.22 13.05 8.48
C ALA A 154 -4.88 13.09 7.72
N LEU A 155 -4.08 12.01 7.79
CA LEU A 155 -2.86 11.88 7.02
C LEU A 155 -3.16 11.90 5.51
N MET A 156 -4.09 11.07 5.01
CA MET A 156 -4.45 11.06 3.59
C MET A 156 -4.95 12.43 3.08
N MET A 157 -5.76 13.11 3.89
CA MET A 157 -6.37 14.39 3.50
C MET A 157 -5.37 15.54 3.49
N ASN A 158 -4.40 15.55 4.40
CA ASN A 158 -3.49 16.68 4.59
C ASN A 158 -2.10 16.45 3.96
N ARG A 159 -1.62 15.18 3.92
CA ARG A 159 -0.26 14.87 3.47
C ARG A 159 -0.21 14.40 2.01
N PHE A 160 -1.28 13.75 1.52
CA PHE A 160 -1.32 13.31 0.14
C PHE A 160 -1.80 14.44 -0.78
N GLY A 161 -0.99 14.76 -1.77
CA GLY A 161 -1.24 15.83 -2.73
C GLY A 161 -1.29 15.35 -4.17
N ALA A 162 -1.52 16.26 -5.09
CA ALA A 162 -1.47 16.02 -6.53
C ALA A 162 -0.07 15.57 -6.98
N ASP A 163 0.02 14.90 -8.13
CA ASP A 163 1.26 14.37 -8.67
C ASP A 163 2.03 13.51 -7.65
N GLY A 164 1.34 12.68 -6.88
CA GLY A 164 1.90 11.87 -5.81
C GLY A 164 2.07 10.39 -6.16
N LEU A 165 3.04 9.73 -5.53
CA LEU A 165 3.25 8.29 -5.60
C LEU A 165 3.04 7.68 -4.21
N TYR A 166 2.02 6.82 -4.08
CA TYR A 166 1.57 6.30 -2.80
C TYR A 166 1.55 4.78 -2.77
N PHE A 167 2.17 4.21 -1.73
CA PHE A 167 2.09 2.80 -1.41
C PHE A 167 1.29 2.66 -0.11
N LEU A 168 0.26 1.81 -0.09
CA LEU A 168 -0.61 1.60 1.07
C LEU A 168 -0.66 0.11 1.40
N ASP A 169 -0.23 -0.26 2.61
CA ASP A 169 -0.27 -1.64 3.11
C ASP A 169 -1.40 -1.78 4.14
N GLU A 170 -2.44 -2.53 3.76
CA GLU A 170 -3.65 -2.82 4.54
C GLU A 170 -4.33 -1.59 5.16
N PRO A 171 -4.64 -0.54 4.36
CA PRO A 171 -5.23 0.69 4.89
C PRO A 171 -6.55 0.44 5.63
N GLU A 172 -7.31 -0.61 5.26
CA GLU A 172 -8.56 -1.01 5.92
C GLU A 172 -8.39 -1.47 7.36
N ALA A 173 -7.22 -1.93 7.78
CA ALA A 173 -6.99 -2.35 9.16
C ALA A 173 -7.20 -1.20 10.16
N ALA A 174 -7.00 0.04 9.71
CA ALA A 174 -7.28 1.24 10.49
C ALA A 174 -8.67 1.85 10.22
N LEU A 175 -9.42 1.38 9.21
CA LEU A 175 -10.61 2.05 8.70
C LEU A 175 -11.89 1.26 8.98
N SER A 176 -12.95 1.96 9.36
CA SER A 176 -14.31 1.41 9.27
C SER A 176 -14.75 1.31 7.80
N ALA A 177 -15.78 0.52 7.50
CA ALA A 177 -16.35 0.43 6.16
C ALA A 177 -16.71 1.81 5.58
N GLN A 178 -17.30 2.70 6.39
CA GLN A 178 -17.62 4.08 5.99
C GLN A 178 -16.37 4.88 5.65
N ASN A 179 -15.29 4.69 6.39
CA ASN A 179 -14.01 5.36 6.13
C ASN A 179 -13.30 4.80 4.90
N CYS A 180 -13.52 3.52 4.53
CA CYS A 180 -13.06 2.97 3.26
C CYS A 180 -13.68 3.70 2.07
N PHE A 181 -14.97 4.07 2.10
CA PHE A 181 -15.58 4.91 1.05
C PHE A 181 -14.93 6.29 0.95
N THR A 182 -14.59 6.89 2.09
CA THR A 182 -13.86 8.18 2.12
C THR A 182 -12.46 8.03 1.51
N CYS A 183 -11.77 6.92 1.81
CA CYS A 183 -10.48 6.58 1.23
C CYS A 183 -10.57 6.45 -0.30
N VAL A 184 -11.53 5.67 -0.83
CA VAL A 184 -11.78 5.51 -2.27
C VAL A 184 -12.03 6.87 -2.93
N ARG A 185 -12.89 7.70 -2.35
CA ARG A 185 -13.16 9.05 -2.86
C ARG A 185 -11.89 9.90 -2.93
N ARG A 186 -11.05 9.86 -1.89
CA ARG A 186 -9.81 10.64 -1.85
C ARG A 186 -8.81 10.12 -2.87
N MET A 187 -8.65 8.82 -3.00
CA MET A 187 -7.82 8.21 -4.04
C MET A 187 -8.27 8.69 -5.44
N HIS A 188 -9.58 8.68 -5.69
CA HIS A 188 -10.13 9.11 -6.98
C HIS A 188 -9.79 10.58 -7.31
N GLN A 189 -9.90 11.48 -6.32
CA GLN A 189 -9.49 12.87 -6.49
C GLN A 189 -8.01 12.99 -6.84
N LEU A 190 -7.16 12.28 -6.09
CA LEU A 190 -5.72 12.33 -6.28
C LEU A 190 -5.27 11.70 -7.60
N VAL A 191 -5.91 10.62 -8.05
CA VAL A 191 -5.65 10.01 -9.37
C VAL A 191 -6.04 10.98 -10.48
N ALA A 192 -7.18 11.65 -10.36
CA ALA A 192 -7.59 12.71 -11.30
C ALA A 192 -6.57 13.87 -11.34
N ASP A 193 -5.90 14.14 -10.21
CA ASP A 193 -4.82 15.12 -10.08
C ASP A 193 -3.41 14.52 -10.38
N GLY A 194 -3.35 13.40 -11.10
CA GLY A 194 -2.12 12.81 -11.62
C GLY A 194 -1.33 11.93 -10.66
N SER A 195 -1.90 11.50 -9.54
CA SER A 195 -1.24 10.61 -8.59
C SER A 195 -1.39 9.13 -8.98
N GLN A 196 -0.45 8.30 -8.54
CA GLN A 196 -0.42 6.85 -8.72
C GLN A 196 -0.41 6.13 -7.37
N PHE A 197 -1.19 5.06 -7.26
CA PHE A 197 -1.32 4.24 -6.06
C PHE A 197 -0.95 2.78 -6.33
N VAL A 198 -0.22 2.17 -5.39
CA VAL A 198 -0.07 0.73 -5.26
C VAL A 198 -0.58 0.35 -3.87
N VAL A 199 -1.54 -0.56 -3.78
CA VAL A 199 -2.26 -0.83 -2.53
C VAL A 199 -2.35 -2.34 -2.29
N ALA A 200 -1.82 -2.82 -1.18
CA ALA A 200 -2.09 -4.16 -0.69
C ALA A 200 -3.35 -4.10 0.21
N THR A 201 -4.35 -4.93 -0.07
CA THR A 201 -5.63 -4.86 0.65
C THR A 201 -6.41 -6.17 0.59
N HIS A 202 -7.25 -6.41 1.60
CA HIS A 202 -8.29 -7.44 1.63
C HIS A 202 -9.71 -6.85 1.52
N SER A 203 -9.85 -5.53 1.42
CA SER A 203 -11.14 -4.86 1.47
C SER A 203 -11.89 -4.91 0.13
N PRO A 204 -13.03 -5.61 0.04
CA PRO A 204 -13.87 -5.56 -1.17
C PRO A 204 -14.33 -4.15 -1.52
N ILE A 205 -14.39 -3.25 -0.54
CA ILE A 205 -14.77 -1.84 -0.75
C ILE A 205 -13.68 -1.09 -1.49
N LEU A 206 -12.41 -1.27 -1.08
CA LEU A 206 -11.27 -0.62 -1.76
C LEU A 206 -11.07 -1.18 -3.16
N LEU A 207 -11.15 -2.51 -3.30
CA LEU A 207 -11.02 -3.20 -4.59
C LEU A 207 -12.06 -2.77 -5.63
N ALA A 208 -13.20 -2.23 -5.20
CA ALA A 208 -14.24 -1.70 -6.09
C ALA A 208 -13.86 -0.39 -6.78
N TYR A 209 -12.62 0.10 -6.61
CA TYR A 209 -12.15 1.30 -7.29
C TYR A 209 -12.21 1.12 -8.82
N PRO A 210 -12.90 2.03 -9.55
CA PRO A 210 -13.12 1.84 -10.98
C PRO A 210 -11.83 1.95 -11.80
N GLY A 211 -11.61 0.99 -12.69
CA GLY A 211 -10.47 0.98 -13.62
C GLY A 211 -9.14 0.55 -13.01
N ALA A 212 -9.11 0.13 -11.74
CA ALA A 212 -7.89 -0.40 -11.13
C ALA A 212 -7.44 -1.71 -11.77
N THR A 213 -6.13 -1.95 -11.79
CA THR A 213 -5.56 -3.27 -12.06
C THR A 213 -5.42 -4.03 -10.74
N ILE A 214 -5.92 -5.28 -10.69
CA ILE A 214 -5.87 -6.13 -9.49
C ILE A 214 -5.00 -7.35 -9.80
N TYR A 215 -3.99 -7.58 -8.94
CA TYR A 215 -3.17 -8.78 -8.94
C TYR A 215 -3.46 -9.60 -7.69
N GLU A 216 -3.85 -10.85 -7.88
CA GLU A 216 -4.06 -11.81 -6.81
C GLU A 216 -2.77 -12.60 -6.55
N CYS A 217 -2.31 -12.55 -5.29
CA CYS A 217 -1.16 -13.29 -4.79
C CYS A 217 -1.66 -14.64 -4.27
N GLY A 218 -1.40 -15.70 -5.00
CA GLY A 218 -1.81 -17.07 -4.69
C GLY A 218 -0.66 -18.06 -4.68
N GLU A 219 -0.99 -19.35 -4.57
CA GLU A 219 -0.02 -20.45 -4.63
C GLU A 219 0.71 -20.53 -5.97
N ASP A 220 0.04 -20.11 -7.05
CA ASP A 220 0.59 -20.08 -8.42
C ASP A 220 1.36 -18.78 -8.74
N GLY A 221 1.53 -17.89 -7.78
CA GLY A 221 2.24 -16.62 -7.95
C GLY A 221 1.32 -15.41 -8.02
N LEU A 222 1.47 -14.58 -9.07
CA LEU A 222 0.70 -13.37 -9.30
C LEU A 222 -0.19 -13.54 -10.52
N ALA A 223 -1.50 -13.44 -10.35
CA ALA A 223 -2.47 -13.47 -11.42
C ALA A 223 -3.25 -12.15 -11.50
N ARG A 224 -3.40 -11.61 -12.71
CA ARG A 224 -4.32 -10.49 -12.92
C ARG A 224 -5.75 -11.00 -12.91
N VAL A 225 -6.61 -10.39 -12.10
CA VAL A 225 -8.01 -10.80 -11.93
C VAL A 225 -8.94 -9.61 -12.07
N ASP A 226 -10.19 -9.87 -12.44
CA ASP A 226 -11.25 -8.88 -12.40
C ASP A 226 -11.78 -8.73 -10.97
N TYR A 227 -12.43 -7.59 -10.68
CA TYR A 227 -13.00 -7.30 -9.34
C TYR A 227 -13.90 -8.43 -8.83
N ASP A 228 -14.78 -8.95 -9.70
CA ASP A 228 -15.75 -9.98 -9.31
C ASP A 228 -15.10 -11.33 -9.01
N ASP A 229 -13.92 -11.57 -9.54
CA ASP A 229 -13.16 -12.81 -9.40
C ASP A 229 -12.13 -12.77 -8.26
N ALA A 230 -11.81 -11.58 -7.73
CA ALA A 230 -10.92 -11.42 -6.60
C ALA A 230 -11.45 -12.16 -5.36
N GLU A 231 -10.61 -12.96 -4.71
CA GLU A 231 -11.00 -13.86 -3.61
C GLU A 231 -11.79 -13.17 -2.49
N PRO A 232 -11.35 -12.02 -1.90
CA PRO A 232 -12.09 -11.36 -0.82
C PRO A 232 -13.47 -10.90 -1.25
N VAL A 233 -13.63 -10.52 -2.54
CA VAL A 233 -14.91 -10.10 -3.10
C VAL A 233 -15.84 -11.31 -3.21
N ARG A 234 -15.35 -12.43 -3.79
CA ARG A 234 -16.14 -13.67 -3.93
C ARG A 234 -16.58 -14.22 -2.59
N LEU A 235 -15.65 -14.32 -1.62
CA LEU A 235 -15.92 -14.83 -0.29
C LEU A 235 -16.95 -13.96 0.45
N THR A 236 -16.71 -12.65 0.49
CA THR A 236 -17.62 -11.71 1.18
C THR A 236 -19.00 -11.72 0.55
N ARG A 237 -19.09 -11.64 -0.76
CA ARG A 237 -20.36 -11.66 -1.51
C ARG A 237 -21.10 -12.98 -1.31
N GLY A 238 -20.40 -14.11 -1.40
CA GLY A 238 -20.97 -15.43 -1.18
C GLY A 238 -21.54 -15.59 0.22
N PHE A 239 -20.78 -15.16 1.25
CA PHE A 239 -21.24 -15.19 2.63
C PHE A 239 -22.48 -14.31 2.82
N LEU A 240 -22.44 -13.06 2.39
CA LEU A 240 -23.56 -12.12 2.55
C LEU A 240 -24.83 -12.55 1.80
N ALA A 241 -24.67 -13.24 0.67
CA ALA A 241 -25.80 -13.77 -0.09
C ALA A 241 -26.50 -14.97 0.58
N ALA A 242 -25.76 -15.76 1.37
CA ALA A 242 -26.32 -16.98 2.00
C ALA A 242 -25.61 -17.30 3.34
N PRO A 243 -25.68 -16.41 4.36
CA PRO A 243 -24.93 -16.56 5.60
C PRO A 243 -25.27 -17.84 6.37
N GLU A 244 -26.54 -18.23 6.38
CA GLU A 244 -27.00 -19.46 7.06
C GLU A 244 -26.35 -20.73 6.45
N ARG A 245 -26.17 -20.75 5.13
CA ARG A 245 -25.50 -21.88 4.44
C ARG A 245 -24.03 -21.99 4.86
N TYR A 246 -23.30 -20.85 4.87
CA TYR A 246 -21.91 -20.83 5.27
C TYR A 246 -21.74 -21.20 6.75
N LEU A 247 -22.59 -20.65 7.63
CA LEU A 247 -22.54 -20.97 9.06
C LEU A 247 -22.83 -22.46 9.32
N ARG A 248 -23.77 -23.06 8.59
CA ARG A 248 -24.05 -24.50 8.69
C ARG A 248 -22.82 -25.32 8.31
N MET A 249 -22.18 -25.00 7.18
CA MET A 249 -20.97 -25.72 6.73
C MET A 249 -19.79 -25.57 7.69
N LEU A 250 -19.70 -24.47 8.42
CA LEU A 250 -18.60 -24.19 9.35
C LEU A 250 -18.84 -24.72 10.78
N LEU A 251 -20.09 -24.87 11.18
CA LEU A 251 -20.46 -25.18 12.58
C LEU A 251 -21.07 -26.58 12.75
N GLU A 252 -21.51 -27.24 11.68
CA GLU A 252 -22.00 -28.61 11.69
C GLU A 252 -20.86 -29.52 11.21
N ASP A 253 -20.24 -30.27 12.14
CA ASP A 253 -19.28 -31.39 11.91
C ASP A 253 -20.01 -32.64 11.38
#